data_2d0ec6098ea6956f222fbe2e866c7654
#
_entry.id   2d0ec6098ea6956f222fbe2e866c7654
#
_cell.length_a   1.000
_cell.length_b   1.000
_cell.length_c   1.000
_cell.angle_alpha   90.00
_cell.angle_beta   90.00
_cell.angle_gamma   90.00
#
_symmetry.space_group_name_H-M   'P 1'
#
loop_
_entity.id
_entity.type
_entity.pdbx_description
1 polymer ?
#
loop_
_entity_poly.entity_id
_entity_poly.type
_entity_poly.pdbx_seq_one_letter_code
_entity_poly.pdbx_strand_id
1 'polypeptide(L)'
;LILVLLDRDPDPKPPCELGPKLLESGLAARPDFDITYVLANIEYETWFVAAAESLRDYIEMPPDEPVPSSPEDARHGKSWIQRHFKGIKYSETVDQPAMTSKMDLALCRRRSPSFDKLCRELEKRLKSG
;
A
#
# COMPACT_ATOMS: atom_id res chain seq x y z
N LEU A 1 -8.34 17.13 -8.72
CA LEU A 1 -7.35 16.32 -8.01
C LEU A 1 -6.81 15.21 -8.89
N ILE A 2 -5.50 15.06 -8.91
CA ILE A 2 -4.82 13.87 -9.45
C ILE A 2 -4.11 13.19 -8.27
N LEU A 3 -4.55 11.98 -7.93
CA LEU A 3 -3.86 11.12 -6.97
C LEU A 3 -3.00 10.12 -7.74
N VAL A 4 -1.70 10.17 -7.51
CA VAL A 4 -0.74 9.23 -8.09
C VAL A 4 -0.31 8.24 -7.01
N LEU A 5 -0.67 6.98 -7.20
CA LEU A 5 -0.29 5.88 -6.32
C LEU A 5 0.73 5.00 -7.03
N LEU A 6 1.89 4.84 -6.45
CA LEU A 6 3.00 4.05 -6.99
C LEU A 6 3.60 3.14 -5.93
N ASP A 7 4.13 2.01 -6.35
CA ASP A 7 5.05 1.25 -5.53
C ASP A 7 6.37 2.03 -5.39
N ARG A 8 6.99 2.00 -4.21
CA ARG A 8 8.32 2.58 -4.03
C ARG A 8 9.40 1.75 -4.71
N ASP A 9 9.24 0.43 -4.70
CA ASP A 9 10.17 -0.48 -5.38
C ASP A 9 10.21 -0.18 -6.90
N PRO A 10 11.35 -0.15 -7.58
CA PRO A 10 12.69 -0.52 -7.08
C PRO A 10 13.54 0.63 -6.55
N ASP A 11 12.99 1.83 -6.33
CA ASP A 11 13.80 2.97 -5.85
C ASP A 11 14.27 2.72 -4.41
N PRO A 12 15.58 2.84 -4.13
CA PRO A 12 16.11 2.64 -2.80
C PRO A 12 15.82 3.78 -1.82
N LYS A 13 15.36 4.93 -2.32
CA LYS A 13 15.07 6.09 -1.48
C LYS A 13 13.80 5.87 -0.67
N PRO A 14 13.77 6.31 0.59
CA PRO A 14 12.55 6.24 1.37
C PRO A 14 11.46 7.17 0.81
N PRO A 15 10.18 6.87 1.09
CA PRO A 15 9.05 7.69 0.60
C PRO A 15 9.15 9.18 0.97
N CYS A 16 9.72 9.50 2.13
CA CYS A 16 9.91 10.88 2.59
C CYS A 16 10.91 11.69 1.74
N GLU A 17 11.79 11.03 1.01
CA GLU A 17 12.70 11.68 0.06
C GLU A 17 12.16 11.64 -1.38
N LEU A 18 11.64 10.49 -1.80
CA LEU A 18 11.16 10.28 -3.17
C LEU A 18 9.86 11.04 -3.45
N GLY A 19 8.92 10.99 -2.50
CA GLY A 19 7.60 11.62 -2.66
C GLY A 19 7.65 13.11 -2.98
N PRO A 20 8.39 13.94 -2.22
CA PRO A 20 8.53 15.37 -2.50
C PRO A 20 9.12 15.68 -3.88
N LYS A 21 10.10 14.88 -4.34
CA LYS A 21 10.70 15.05 -5.67
C LYS A 21 9.72 14.74 -6.80
N LEU A 22 8.94 13.68 -6.64
CA LEU A 22 7.89 13.32 -7.60
C LEU A 22 6.80 14.39 -7.65
N LEU A 23 6.40 14.91 -6.48
CA LEU A 23 5.41 15.98 -6.39
C LEU A 23 5.91 17.26 -7.07
N GLU A 24 7.14 17.66 -6.82
CA GLU A 24 7.75 18.82 -7.48
C GLU A 24 7.74 18.68 -9.00
N SER A 25 8.13 17.51 -9.51
CA SER A 25 8.10 17.22 -10.96
C SER A 25 6.67 17.24 -11.52
N GLY A 26 5.71 16.69 -10.81
CA GLY A 26 4.31 16.68 -11.22
C GLY A 26 3.72 18.09 -11.29
N LEU A 27 3.96 18.92 -10.27
CA LEU A 27 3.50 20.31 -10.23
C LEU A 27 4.17 21.17 -11.27
N ALA A 28 5.45 20.93 -11.59
CA ALA A 28 6.14 21.61 -12.67
C ALA A 28 5.54 21.27 -14.04
N ALA A 29 5.15 20.01 -14.24
CA ALA A 29 4.52 19.56 -15.49
C ALA A 29 3.07 20.04 -15.61
N ARG A 30 2.31 20.07 -14.52
CA ARG A 30 0.89 20.42 -14.49
C ARG A 30 0.58 21.33 -13.29
N PRO A 31 0.98 22.61 -13.36
CA PRO A 31 0.72 23.57 -12.28
C PRO A 31 -0.76 23.92 -12.10
N ASP A 32 -1.58 23.59 -13.09
CA ASP A 32 -3.02 23.79 -13.12
C ASP A 32 -3.84 22.73 -12.37
N PHE A 33 -3.19 21.65 -11.87
CA PHE A 33 -3.85 20.59 -11.13
C PHE A 33 -3.43 20.52 -9.66
N ASP A 34 -4.37 20.16 -8.80
CA ASP A 34 -4.06 19.64 -7.47
C ASP A 34 -3.57 18.21 -7.61
N ILE A 35 -2.29 17.98 -7.34
CA ILE A 35 -1.63 16.68 -7.47
C ILE A 35 -1.13 16.22 -6.12
N THR A 36 -1.30 14.95 -5.82
CA THR A 36 -0.66 14.30 -4.68
C THR A 36 -0.05 12.97 -5.07
N TYR A 37 1.06 12.62 -4.43
CA TYR A 37 1.75 11.34 -4.60
C TYR A 37 1.69 10.55 -3.30
N VAL A 38 1.31 9.29 -3.40
CA VAL A 38 1.41 8.31 -2.33
C VAL A 38 2.24 7.15 -2.82
N LEU A 39 3.26 6.78 -2.06
CA LEU A 39 4.13 5.65 -2.37
C LEU A 39 3.81 4.51 -1.41
N ALA A 40 3.30 3.40 -1.95
CA ALA A 40 3.19 2.16 -1.20
C ALA A 40 4.60 1.68 -0.84
N ASN A 41 4.87 1.48 0.43
CA ASN A 41 6.21 1.16 0.89
C ASN A 41 6.27 -0.28 1.43
N ILE A 42 6.83 -1.20 0.72
CA ILE A 42 7.67 -1.11 -0.50
C ILE A 42 6.84 -1.30 -1.76
N GLU A 43 5.81 -2.15 -1.68
CA GLU A 43 4.87 -2.54 -2.73
C GLU A 43 3.43 -2.39 -2.24
N TYR A 44 2.47 -2.40 -3.14
CA TYR A 44 1.05 -2.41 -2.80
C TYR A 44 0.69 -3.61 -1.90
N GLU A 45 1.26 -4.77 -2.17
CA GLU A 45 1.03 -6.00 -1.42
C GLU A 45 1.48 -5.91 0.05
N THR A 46 2.37 -4.98 0.39
CA THR A 46 2.74 -4.70 1.78
C THR A 46 1.52 -4.26 2.60
N TRP A 47 0.55 -3.61 1.99
CA TRP A 47 -0.71 -3.26 2.63
C TRP A 47 -1.57 -4.47 2.96
N PHE A 48 -1.54 -5.51 2.12
CA PHE A 48 -2.20 -6.78 2.44
C PHE A 48 -1.52 -7.48 3.62
N VAL A 49 -0.20 -7.45 3.69
CA VAL A 49 0.53 -7.96 4.85
C VAL A 49 0.08 -7.23 6.13
N ALA A 50 -0.05 -5.92 6.06
CA ALA A 50 -0.52 -5.10 7.19
C ALA A 50 -1.94 -5.48 7.67
N ALA A 51 -2.80 -5.93 6.76
CA ALA A 51 -4.19 -6.30 7.05
C ALA A 51 -4.43 -7.82 6.95
N ALA A 52 -3.41 -8.64 7.05
CA ALA A 52 -3.46 -10.07 6.72
C ALA A 52 -4.50 -10.86 7.50
N GLU A 53 -4.73 -10.53 8.78
CA GLU A 53 -5.74 -11.23 9.60
C GLU A 53 -7.17 -11.05 9.05
N SER A 54 -7.42 -9.98 8.31
CA SER A 54 -8.72 -9.74 7.65
C SER A 54 -8.88 -10.46 6.31
N LEU A 55 -7.80 -11.07 5.80
CA LEU A 55 -7.73 -11.68 4.47
C LEU A 55 -7.63 -13.22 4.52
N ARG A 56 -8.20 -13.84 5.55
CA ARG A 56 -8.12 -15.30 5.78
C ARG A 56 -8.76 -16.14 4.69
N ASP A 57 -9.63 -15.57 3.89
CA ASP A 57 -10.19 -16.26 2.72
C ASP A 57 -9.17 -16.45 1.60
N TYR A 58 -8.13 -15.62 1.57
CA TYR A 58 -7.08 -15.61 0.55
C TYR A 58 -5.72 -16.06 1.07
N ILE A 59 -5.47 -15.86 2.37
CA ILE A 59 -4.18 -16.07 3.00
C ILE A 59 -4.31 -17.08 4.13
N GLU A 60 -3.44 -18.08 4.14
CA GLU A 60 -3.32 -19.04 5.22
C GLU A 60 -2.15 -18.66 6.14
N MET A 61 -2.48 -18.37 7.38
CA MET A 61 -1.50 -18.00 8.40
C MET A 61 -1.17 -19.23 9.26
N PRO A 62 0.09 -19.72 9.24
CA PRO A 62 0.51 -20.73 10.19
C PRO A 62 0.38 -20.21 11.63
N PRO A 63 -0.03 -21.06 12.60
CA PRO A 63 -0.25 -20.62 13.99
C PRO A 63 0.98 -20.05 14.67
N ASP A 64 2.17 -20.46 14.23
CA ASP A 64 3.49 -20.11 14.78
C ASP A 64 4.19 -18.98 14.00
N GLU A 65 3.59 -18.48 12.93
CA GLU A 65 4.11 -17.37 12.14
C GLU A 65 3.23 -16.13 12.32
N PRO A 66 3.63 -15.18 13.18
CA PRO A 66 2.85 -13.97 13.38
C PRO A 66 2.95 -13.04 12.16
N VAL A 67 1.91 -12.25 11.96
CA VAL A 67 1.98 -11.13 11.00
C VAL A 67 3.08 -10.17 11.45
N PRO A 68 3.95 -9.71 10.53
CA PRO A 68 4.94 -8.71 10.88
C PRO A 68 4.32 -7.46 11.50
N SER A 69 4.82 -7.04 12.67
CA SER A 69 4.32 -5.84 13.36
C SER A 69 4.60 -4.55 12.58
N SER A 70 5.67 -4.55 11.79
CA SER A 70 6.07 -3.46 10.90
C SER A 70 6.18 -3.98 9.47
N PRO A 71 5.06 -4.15 8.76
CA PRO A 71 5.07 -4.75 7.42
C PRO A 71 5.92 -3.99 6.40
N GLU A 72 6.07 -2.68 6.55
CA GLU A 72 6.87 -1.85 5.64
C GLU A 72 8.38 -2.03 5.83
N ASP A 73 8.83 -2.62 6.93
CA ASP A 73 10.22 -3.00 7.15
C ASP A 73 10.53 -4.36 6.52
N ALA A 74 9.50 -5.16 6.25
CA ALA A 74 9.64 -6.45 5.59
C ALA A 74 9.83 -6.24 4.08
N ARG A 75 10.97 -6.67 3.57
CA ARG A 75 11.22 -6.69 2.13
C ARG A 75 10.31 -7.73 1.47
N HIS A 76 9.64 -7.34 0.36
CA HIS A 76 8.88 -8.24 -0.51
C HIS A 76 7.49 -8.64 0.00
N GLY A 77 6.57 -7.67 0.06
CA GLY A 77 5.16 -7.92 0.35
C GLY A 77 4.52 -8.94 -0.60
N LYS A 78 4.79 -8.84 -1.89
CA LYS A 78 4.30 -9.78 -2.91
C LYS A 78 4.81 -11.22 -2.65
N SER A 79 6.08 -11.39 -2.32
CA SER A 79 6.64 -12.71 -1.99
C SER A 79 6.03 -13.29 -0.73
N TRP A 80 5.76 -12.45 0.27
CA TRP A 80 5.08 -12.87 1.49
C TRP A 80 3.64 -13.33 1.19
N ILE A 81 2.88 -12.56 0.41
CA ILE A 81 1.53 -12.92 -0.03
C ILE A 81 1.56 -14.23 -0.80
N GLN A 82 2.46 -14.40 -1.77
CA GLN A 82 2.55 -15.61 -2.57
C GLN A 82 2.82 -16.87 -1.71
N ARG A 83 3.66 -16.77 -0.70
CA ARG A 83 3.96 -17.89 0.21
C ARG A 83 2.76 -18.32 1.06
N HIS A 84 1.90 -17.36 1.40
CA HIS A 84 0.74 -17.61 2.27
C HIS A 84 -0.58 -17.69 1.49
N PHE A 85 -0.53 -17.55 0.18
CA PHE A 85 -1.72 -17.52 -0.66
C PHE A 85 -2.36 -18.91 -0.74
N LYS A 86 -3.67 -18.98 -0.51
CA LYS A 86 -4.43 -20.24 -0.56
C LYS A 86 -4.60 -20.79 -1.98
N GLY A 87 -4.56 -19.91 -3.00
CA GLY A 87 -4.58 -20.32 -4.40
C GLY A 87 -3.23 -20.80 -4.89
N ILE A 88 -3.17 -21.19 -6.17
CA ILE A 88 -1.93 -21.71 -6.79
C ILE A 88 -0.94 -20.58 -7.01
N LYS A 89 -1.41 -19.45 -7.55
CA LYS A 89 -0.59 -18.29 -7.86
C LYS A 89 -1.38 -17.01 -7.66
N TYR A 90 -0.83 -16.10 -6.89
CA TYR A 90 -1.37 -14.75 -6.72
C TYR A 90 -1.33 -13.97 -8.04
N SER A 91 -2.43 -13.29 -8.37
CA SER A 91 -2.59 -12.47 -9.56
C SER A 91 -2.89 -11.03 -9.20
N GLU A 92 -2.06 -10.11 -9.67
CA GLU A 92 -2.28 -8.68 -9.47
C GLU A 92 -3.56 -8.17 -10.15
N THR A 93 -3.97 -8.80 -11.25
CA THR A 93 -5.16 -8.39 -12.00
C THR A 93 -6.46 -8.94 -11.43
N VAL A 94 -6.44 -10.08 -10.77
CA VAL A 94 -7.62 -10.78 -10.23
C VAL A 94 -7.68 -10.68 -8.71
N ASP A 95 -6.61 -11.07 -8.03
CA ASP A 95 -6.61 -11.20 -6.57
C ASP A 95 -6.40 -9.86 -5.87
N GLN A 96 -5.60 -8.97 -6.43
CA GLN A 96 -5.33 -7.66 -5.83
C GLN A 96 -6.63 -6.84 -5.64
N PRO A 97 -7.50 -6.65 -6.65
CA PRO A 97 -8.77 -5.96 -6.45
C PRO A 97 -9.70 -6.68 -5.47
N ALA A 98 -9.76 -8.01 -5.55
CA ALA A 98 -10.60 -8.82 -4.68
C ALA A 98 -10.18 -8.69 -3.21
N MET A 99 -8.89 -8.83 -2.92
CA MET A 99 -8.32 -8.66 -1.58
C MET A 99 -8.49 -7.23 -1.07
N THR A 100 -8.27 -6.23 -1.93
CA THR A 100 -8.48 -4.81 -1.58
C THR A 100 -9.91 -4.56 -1.10
N SER A 101 -10.90 -5.16 -1.74
CA SER A 101 -12.31 -5.01 -1.37
C SER A 101 -12.67 -5.64 -0.01
N LYS A 102 -11.83 -6.53 0.50
CA LYS A 102 -12.06 -7.30 1.74
C LYS A 102 -11.18 -6.89 2.91
N MET A 103 -10.06 -6.22 2.65
CA MET A 103 -9.11 -5.90 3.72
C MET A 103 -9.69 -4.90 4.73
N ASP A 104 -9.33 -5.10 6.00
CA ASP A 104 -9.64 -4.17 7.08
C ASP A 104 -8.76 -2.92 6.94
N LEU A 105 -9.37 -1.82 6.51
CA LEU A 105 -8.68 -0.56 6.27
C LEU A 105 -8.11 0.07 7.55
N ALA A 106 -8.84 -0.06 8.66
CA ALA A 106 -8.39 0.46 9.95
C ALA A 106 -7.16 -0.29 10.46
N LEU A 107 -7.14 -1.61 10.30
CA LEU A 107 -6.00 -2.45 10.65
C LEU A 107 -4.78 -2.11 9.77
N CYS A 108 -5.00 -1.99 8.47
CA CYS A 108 -3.95 -1.58 7.53
C CYS A 108 -3.37 -0.21 7.91
N ARG A 109 -4.22 0.74 8.18
CA ARG A 109 -3.83 2.11 8.56
C ARG A 109 -2.96 2.15 9.81
N ARG A 110 -3.29 1.35 10.83
CA ARG A 110 -2.50 1.28 12.07
C ARG A 110 -1.09 0.73 11.88
N ARG A 111 -0.90 -0.17 10.91
CA ARG A 111 0.36 -0.90 10.70
C ARG A 111 1.20 -0.39 9.54
N SER A 112 0.62 0.42 8.67
CA SER A 112 1.29 0.91 7.46
C SER A 112 1.27 2.43 7.40
N PRO A 113 2.40 3.10 7.68
CA PRO A 113 2.52 4.55 7.54
C PRO A 113 2.21 5.08 6.14
N SER A 114 2.56 4.32 5.09
CA SER A 114 2.25 4.73 3.71
C SER A 114 0.75 4.65 3.41
N PHE A 115 0.05 3.66 3.95
CA PHE A 115 -1.41 3.58 3.84
C PHE A 115 -2.10 4.66 4.67
N ASP A 116 -1.60 4.96 5.87
CA ASP A 116 -2.10 6.09 6.66
C ASP A 116 -1.94 7.42 5.89
N LYS A 117 -0.84 7.61 5.18
CA LYS A 117 -0.66 8.77 4.31
C LYS A 117 -1.74 8.84 3.24
N LEU A 118 -2.04 7.74 2.57
CA LEU A 118 -3.13 7.68 1.59
C LEU A 118 -4.46 8.13 2.21
N CYS A 119 -4.79 7.58 3.38
CA CYS A 119 -6.02 7.95 4.08
C CYS A 119 -6.07 9.43 4.41
N ARG A 120 -5.00 9.98 4.98
CA ARG A 120 -4.92 11.42 5.32
C ARG A 120 -5.04 12.33 4.11
N GLU A 121 -4.42 11.96 2.98
CA GLU A 121 -4.51 12.73 1.74
C GLU A 121 -5.93 12.75 1.18
N LEU A 122 -6.64 11.62 1.22
CA LEU A 122 -8.04 11.54 0.82
C LEU A 122 -8.96 12.31 1.78
N GLU A 123 -8.81 12.10 3.09
CA GLU A 123 -9.61 12.79 4.11
C GLU A 123 -9.48 14.31 4.03
N LYS A 124 -8.27 14.81 3.82
CA LYS A 124 -8.01 16.24 3.66
C LYS A 124 -8.80 16.84 2.50
N ARG A 125 -8.87 16.13 1.38
CA ARG A 125 -9.53 16.62 0.18
C ARG A 125 -11.04 16.41 0.19
N LEU A 126 -11.52 15.35 0.79
CA LEU A 126 -12.97 15.11 0.96
C LEU A 126 -13.62 16.12 1.91
N LYS A 127 -12.86 16.61 2.89
CA LYS A 127 -13.34 17.67 3.82
C LYS A 127 -13.31 19.07 3.22
N SER A 128 -12.54 19.27 2.15
CA SER A 128 -12.37 20.57 1.49
C SER A 128 -13.35 20.78 0.33
N GLY A 129 -14.14 19.74 0.02
CA GLY A 129 -15.12 19.74 -1.08
C GLY A 129 -16.55 20.02 -0.66
#